data_d8b4da0e91d60aedb11df9bf279b9c98
#
_entry.id   d8b4da0e91d60aedb11df9bf279b9c98
#
_cell.length_a   1.000
_cell.length_b   1.000
_cell.length_c   1.000
_cell.angle_alpha   90.00
_cell.angle_beta   90.00
_cell.angle_gamma   90.00
#
_symmetry.space_group_name_H-M   'P 1'
#
loop_
_entity.id
_entity.type
_entity.pdbx_description
1 polymer ?
#
loop_
_entity_poly.entity_id
_entity_poly.type
_entity_poly.pdbx_seq_one_letter_code
_entity_poly.pdbx_strand_id
1 'polypeptide(L)'
;MQLYISWNVDPSIYDGFITLRYYSLFFAISFLIGFHLVKKMYINESAPAEWMDKKLVYAVLGTIIGARLGHVFFYEWDYYAKNLHEIPMVWKGGLASHGAAIALIVAMWLYSKKITKKHTLWSLDKLVIAVALASGFIRMGNLMNSEIVGLRTDHSSGFFFENATANEISSYFRLDDNQVKLHPSDK
;
A
#
# COMPACT_ATOMS: atom_id res chain seq x y z
N MET A 1 -8.14 28.56 -23.57
CA MET A 1 -6.95 27.69 -23.46
C MET A 1 -6.99 27.07 -22.05
N GLN A 2 -7.35 25.80 -21.95
CA GLN A 2 -7.33 25.13 -20.64
C GLN A 2 -5.86 24.89 -20.29
N LEU A 3 -5.38 25.52 -19.23
CA LEU A 3 -4.06 25.26 -18.65
C LEU A 3 -4.22 24.07 -17.73
N TYR A 4 -3.63 22.94 -18.07
CA TYR A 4 -3.50 21.77 -17.21
C TYR A 4 -2.03 21.42 -17.08
N ILE A 5 -1.68 20.71 -16.02
CA ILE A 5 -0.32 20.21 -15.80
C ILE A 5 -0.24 18.84 -16.48
N SER A 6 0.51 18.74 -17.59
CA SER A 6 0.77 17.44 -18.23
C SER A 6 1.70 16.61 -17.36
N TRP A 7 1.27 15.38 -17.06
CA TRP A 7 1.99 14.43 -16.24
C TRP A 7 2.35 13.21 -17.07
N ASN A 8 3.58 13.18 -17.55
CA ASN A 8 4.16 12.10 -18.36
C ASN A 8 5.44 11.59 -17.74
N VAL A 9 5.30 10.99 -16.55
CA VAL A 9 6.43 10.41 -15.81
C VAL A 9 6.47 8.92 -16.09
N ASP A 10 7.65 8.42 -16.51
CA ASP A 10 7.89 6.98 -16.58
C ASP A 10 7.89 6.41 -15.17
N PRO A 11 7.04 5.41 -14.83
CA PRO A 11 7.02 4.79 -13.52
C PRO A 11 8.31 4.03 -13.18
N SER A 12 9.15 3.70 -14.19
CA SER A 12 10.41 3.00 -14.03
C SER A 12 11.57 3.97 -13.84
N ILE A 13 12.44 3.69 -12.87
CA ILE A 13 13.73 4.38 -12.70
C ILE A 13 14.79 3.69 -13.55
N TYR A 14 14.69 2.37 -13.64
CA TYR A 14 15.63 1.52 -14.36
C TYR A 14 14.91 0.27 -14.87
N ASP A 15 15.01 0.03 -16.16
CA ASP A 15 14.51 -1.16 -16.84
C ASP A 15 15.68 -2.02 -17.30
N GLY A 16 15.98 -3.06 -16.51
CA GLY A 16 17.02 -4.02 -16.79
C GLY A 16 16.57 -5.43 -16.43
N PHE A 17 17.49 -6.28 -15.97
CA PHE A 17 17.17 -7.62 -15.46
C PHE A 17 16.15 -7.58 -14.30
N ILE A 18 16.17 -6.50 -13.52
CA ILE A 18 15.17 -6.19 -12.50
C ILE A 18 14.69 -4.76 -12.77
N THR A 19 13.37 -4.59 -12.99
CA THR A 19 12.76 -3.28 -13.12
C THR A 19 12.65 -2.60 -11.77
N LEU A 20 13.31 -1.47 -11.58
CA LEU A 20 13.21 -0.65 -10.39
C LEU A 20 12.19 0.47 -10.62
N ARG A 21 11.09 0.45 -9.88
CA ARG A 21 10.02 1.45 -9.95
C ARG A 21 10.08 2.45 -8.83
N TYR A 22 9.66 3.70 -9.09
CA TYR A 22 9.50 4.73 -8.06
C TYR A 22 8.63 4.26 -6.90
N TYR A 23 7.55 3.52 -7.18
CA TYR A 23 6.66 2.95 -6.17
C TYR A 23 7.41 2.08 -5.16
N SER A 24 8.24 1.16 -5.64
CA SER A 24 9.05 0.27 -4.79
C SER A 24 10.07 1.04 -3.97
N LEU A 25 10.67 2.08 -4.56
CA LEU A 25 11.63 2.95 -3.87
C LEU A 25 10.95 3.72 -2.74
N PHE A 26 9.81 4.37 -3.00
CA PHE A 26 9.06 5.10 -1.97
C PHE A 26 8.58 4.18 -0.86
N PHE A 27 8.14 2.96 -1.21
CA PHE A 27 7.78 1.96 -0.21
C PHE A 27 8.97 1.61 0.69
N ALA A 28 10.15 1.35 0.13
CA ALA A 28 11.36 1.03 0.88
C ALA A 28 11.79 2.20 1.79
N ILE A 29 11.78 3.43 1.25
CA ILE A 29 12.11 4.65 2.02
C ILE A 29 11.13 4.81 3.19
N SER A 30 9.84 4.67 2.95
CA SER A 30 8.82 4.80 3.99
C SER A 30 9.01 3.79 5.12
N PHE A 31 9.37 2.55 4.76
CA PHE A 31 9.65 1.49 5.71
C PHE A 31 10.89 1.82 6.57
N LEU A 32 11.98 2.28 5.95
CA LEU A 32 13.22 2.64 6.66
C LEU A 32 13.01 3.81 7.62
N ILE A 33 12.34 4.87 7.15
CA ILE A 33 12.06 6.04 8.00
C ILE A 33 11.07 5.66 9.11
N GLY A 34 10.00 4.93 8.78
CA GLY A 34 9.02 4.46 9.76
C GLY A 34 9.66 3.60 10.85
N PHE A 35 10.53 2.66 10.46
CA PHE A 35 11.29 1.85 11.40
C PHE A 35 12.18 2.71 12.31
N HIS A 36 12.91 3.66 11.75
CA HIS A 36 13.77 4.57 12.50
C HIS A 36 12.98 5.41 13.53
N LEU A 37 11.84 5.97 13.10
CA LEU A 37 10.98 6.76 13.98
C LEU A 37 10.43 5.92 15.14
N VAL A 38 9.90 4.74 14.85
CA VAL A 38 9.39 3.86 15.90
C VAL A 38 10.50 3.42 16.85
N LYS A 39 11.69 3.10 16.33
CA LYS A 39 12.87 2.78 17.15
C LYS A 39 13.23 3.93 18.09
N LYS A 40 13.27 5.18 17.60
CA LYS A 40 13.53 6.36 18.42
C LYS A 40 12.50 6.53 19.55
N MET A 41 11.20 6.26 19.26
CA MET A 41 10.15 6.31 20.29
C MET A 41 10.37 5.28 21.39
N TYR A 42 10.81 4.07 21.03
CA TYR A 42 11.14 3.03 22.02
C TYR A 42 12.34 3.42 22.90
N ILE A 43 13.39 3.97 22.29
CA ILE A 43 14.58 4.44 23.01
C ILE A 43 14.18 5.56 23.99
N ASN A 44 13.38 6.54 23.56
CA ASN A 44 12.95 7.66 24.41
C ASN A 44 12.13 7.21 25.62
N GLU A 45 11.43 6.06 25.51
CA GLU A 45 10.68 5.48 26.60
C GLU A 45 11.49 4.43 27.39
N SER A 46 12.80 4.30 27.14
CA SER A 46 13.68 3.31 27.77
C SER A 46 13.15 1.87 27.65
N ALA A 47 12.43 1.59 26.55
CA ALA A 47 11.89 0.25 26.29
C ALA A 47 13.01 -0.71 25.83
N PRO A 48 12.95 -2.00 26.18
CA PRO A 48 13.92 -2.99 25.74
C PRO A 48 14.03 -3.08 24.21
N ALA A 49 15.26 -3.12 23.68
CA ALA A 49 15.49 -3.18 22.22
C ALA A 49 14.79 -4.38 21.56
N GLU A 50 14.76 -5.53 22.25
CA GLU A 50 14.08 -6.74 21.77
C GLU A 50 12.58 -6.54 21.48
N TRP A 51 11.95 -5.58 22.14
CA TRP A 51 10.53 -5.29 21.88
C TRP A 51 10.32 -4.75 20.48
N MET A 52 11.26 -3.97 19.98
CA MET A 52 11.19 -3.44 18.63
C MET A 52 11.30 -4.54 17.58
N ASP A 53 12.27 -5.44 17.73
CA ASP A 53 12.47 -6.55 16.79
C ASP A 53 11.25 -7.49 16.77
N LYS A 54 10.73 -7.83 17.94
CA LYS A 54 9.51 -8.63 18.06
C LYS A 54 8.31 -7.91 17.47
N LYS A 55 8.17 -6.58 17.67
CA LYS A 55 7.10 -5.79 17.06
C LYS A 55 7.14 -5.86 15.54
N LEU A 56 8.32 -5.74 14.95
CA LEU A 56 8.51 -5.83 13.51
C LEU A 56 7.99 -7.18 12.98
N VAL A 57 8.39 -8.29 13.63
CA VAL A 57 7.93 -9.62 13.24
C VAL A 57 6.41 -9.75 13.33
N TYR A 58 5.80 -9.29 14.43
CA TYR A 58 4.34 -9.33 14.60
C TYR A 58 3.63 -8.48 13.53
N ALA A 59 4.16 -7.29 13.24
CA ALA A 59 3.57 -6.38 12.25
C ALA A 59 3.66 -6.97 10.83
N VAL A 60 4.83 -7.46 10.42
CA VAL A 60 5.05 -8.02 9.08
C VAL A 60 4.21 -9.29 8.88
N LEU A 61 4.29 -10.24 9.79
CA LEU A 61 3.51 -11.48 9.69
C LEU A 61 2.01 -11.21 9.74
N GLY A 62 1.56 -10.35 10.67
CA GLY A 62 0.16 -9.96 10.76
C GLY A 62 -0.35 -9.33 9.46
N THR A 63 0.42 -8.41 8.88
CA THR A 63 0.07 -7.75 7.62
C THR A 63 -0.03 -8.75 6.46
N ILE A 64 0.99 -9.60 6.27
CA ILE A 64 1.02 -10.55 5.15
C ILE A 64 -0.11 -11.58 5.27
N ILE A 65 -0.25 -12.20 6.45
CA ILE A 65 -1.28 -13.20 6.69
C ILE A 65 -2.67 -12.58 6.57
N GLY A 66 -2.87 -11.41 7.16
CA GLY A 66 -4.16 -10.73 7.11
C GLY A 66 -4.54 -10.25 5.72
N ALA A 67 -3.59 -9.69 4.96
CA ALA A 67 -3.82 -9.29 3.58
C ALA A 67 -4.23 -10.48 2.70
N ARG A 68 -3.56 -11.62 2.88
CA ARG A 68 -3.84 -12.84 2.14
C ARG A 68 -5.20 -13.42 2.51
N LEU A 69 -5.46 -13.61 3.80
CA LEU A 69 -6.75 -14.14 4.27
C LEU A 69 -7.90 -13.20 3.92
N GLY A 70 -7.70 -11.87 4.03
CA GLY A 70 -8.69 -10.90 3.59
C GLY A 70 -9.05 -11.05 2.12
N HIS A 71 -8.06 -11.25 1.24
CA HIS A 71 -8.32 -11.50 -0.18
C HIS A 71 -9.07 -12.81 -0.39
N VAL A 72 -8.60 -13.90 0.21
CA VAL A 72 -9.22 -15.23 0.11
C VAL A 72 -10.68 -15.22 0.52
N PHE A 73 -10.99 -14.63 1.69
CA PHE A 73 -12.34 -14.70 2.24
C PHE A 73 -13.33 -13.70 1.63
N PHE A 74 -12.85 -12.50 1.24
CA PHE A 74 -13.76 -11.45 0.79
C PHE A 74 -13.88 -11.33 -0.73
N TYR A 75 -12.89 -11.83 -1.50
CA TYR A 75 -12.88 -11.63 -2.95
C TYR A 75 -12.95 -12.93 -3.75
N GLU A 76 -12.29 -14.00 -3.31
CA GLU A 76 -12.14 -15.21 -4.14
C GLU A 76 -12.41 -16.51 -3.38
N TRP A 77 -13.35 -16.49 -2.42
CA TRP A 77 -13.66 -17.68 -1.63
C TRP A 77 -14.06 -18.89 -2.48
N ASP A 78 -14.86 -18.70 -3.52
CA ASP A 78 -15.34 -19.80 -4.39
C ASP A 78 -14.20 -20.54 -5.10
N TYR A 79 -13.13 -19.81 -5.41
CA TYR A 79 -11.92 -20.39 -5.99
C TYR A 79 -11.08 -21.11 -4.93
N TYR A 80 -10.78 -20.43 -3.80
CA TYR A 80 -9.91 -20.98 -2.76
C TYR A 80 -10.54 -22.13 -1.97
N ALA A 81 -11.86 -22.21 -1.87
CA ALA A 81 -12.55 -23.36 -1.29
C ALA A 81 -12.26 -24.66 -2.03
N LYS A 82 -11.97 -24.59 -3.33
CA LYS A 82 -11.59 -25.73 -4.17
C LYS A 82 -10.07 -25.92 -4.26
N ASN A 83 -9.29 -24.91 -3.91
CA ASN A 83 -7.82 -24.86 -4.06
C ASN A 83 -7.13 -24.43 -2.75
N LEU A 84 -7.45 -25.10 -1.65
CA LEU A 84 -6.98 -24.74 -0.31
C LEU A 84 -5.43 -24.67 -0.21
N HIS A 85 -4.72 -25.47 -0.98
CA HIS A 85 -3.27 -25.51 -1.01
C HIS A 85 -2.64 -24.20 -1.55
N GLU A 86 -3.40 -23.39 -2.27
CA GLU A 86 -2.95 -22.10 -2.81
C GLU A 86 -3.10 -20.93 -1.82
N ILE A 87 -3.87 -21.11 -0.74
CA ILE A 87 -4.07 -20.05 0.26
C ILE A 87 -2.72 -19.49 0.78
N PRO A 88 -1.71 -20.30 1.17
CA PRO A 88 -0.44 -19.78 1.66
C PRO A 88 0.47 -19.18 0.56
N MET A 89 0.11 -19.31 -0.72
CA MET A 89 0.94 -18.85 -1.83
C MET A 89 0.81 -17.33 -2.06
N VAL A 90 1.34 -16.52 -1.12
CA VAL A 90 1.28 -15.04 -1.20
C VAL A 90 1.97 -14.46 -2.43
N TRP A 91 2.92 -15.16 -3.01
CA TRP A 91 3.65 -14.76 -4.24
C TRP A 91 2.80 -14.82 -5.51
N LYS A 92 1.65 -15.46 -5.48
CA LYS A 92 0.69 -15.44 -6.59
C LYS A 92 -0.14 -14.16 -6.65
N GLY A 93 0.09 -13.23 -5.73
CA GLY A 93 -0.72 -12.01 -5.61
C GLY A 93 -1.97 -12.22 -4.77
N GLY A 94 -2.95 -11.34 -4.92
CA GLY A 94 -4.19 -11.40 -4.14
C GLY A 94 -3.99 -11.02 -2.67
N LEU A 95 -3.83 -9.72 -2.42
CA LEU A 95 -3.64 -9.13 -1.09
C LEU A 95 -4.66 -8.02 -0.87
N ALA A 96 -5.41 -8.09 0.24
CA ALA A 96 -6.44 -7.12 0.57
C ALA A 96 -6.02 -6.22 1.74
N SER A 97 -6.01 -4.91 1.53
CA SER A 97 -5.55 -3.93 2.52
C SER A 97 -6.39 -3.92 3.80
N HIS A 98 -7.70 -4.10 3.70
CA HIS A 98 -8.58 -4.16 4.88
C HIS A 98 -8.31 -5.42 5.73
N GLY A 99 -8.01 -6.56 5.10
CA GLY A 99 -7.59 -7.77 5.82
C GLY A 99 -6.27 -7.54 6.56
N ALA A 100 -5.30 -6.85 5.92
CA ALA A 100 -4.06 -6.43 6.55
C ALA A 100 -4.30 -5.54 7.77
N ALA A 101 -5.18 -4.53 7.65
CA ALA A 101 -5.48 -3.60 8.74
C ALA A 101 -6.07 -4.31 9.97
N ILE A 102 -7.05 -5.19 9.76
CA ILE A 102 -7.68 -5.96 10.84
C ILE A 102 -6.64 -6.85 11.53
N ALA A 103 -5.87 -7.61 10.74
CA ALA A 103 -4.88 -8.52 11.30
C ALA A 103 -3.72 -7.80 11.99
N LEU A 104 -3.35 -6.60 11.52
CA LEU A 104 -2.35 -5.77 12.17
C LEU A 104 -2.80 -5.33 13.57
N ILE A 105 -4.07 -4.96 13.74
CA ILE A 105 -4.64 -4.66 15.06
C ILE A 105 -4.57 -5.88 15.99
N VAL A 106 -4.96 -7.05 15.48
CA VAL A 106 -4.87 -8.32 16.23
C VAL A 106 -3.42 -8.66 16.57
N ALA A 107 -2.50 -8.48 15.63
CA ALA A 107 -1.07 -8.72 15.85
C ALA A 107 -0.51 -7.80 16.94
N MET A 108 -0.89 -6.52 16.96
CA MET A 108 -0.48 -5.58 18.01
C MET A 108 -1.10 -5.90 19.36
N TRP A 109 -2.32 -6.40 19.39
CA TRP A 109 -2.94 -6.91 20.61
C TRP A 109 -2.19 -8.13 21.16
N LEU A 110 -1.85 -9.11 20.32
CA LEU A 110 -1.06 -10.28 20.70
C LEU A 110 0.34 -9.88 21.18
N TYR A 111 1.00 -8.98 20.46
CA TYR A 111 2.29 -8.42 20.82
C TYR A 111 2.24 -7.75 22.19
N SER A 112 1.24 -6.90 22.43
CA SER A 112 1.04 -6.24 23.72
C SER A 112 0.83 -7.24 24.84
N LYS A 113 -0.02 -8.25 24.61
CA LYS A 113 -0.32 -9.29 25.61
C LYS A 113 0.88 -10.20 25.94
N LYS A 114 1.65 -10.59 24.91
CA LYS A 114 2.70 -11.59 25.07
C LYS A 114 4.06 -10.98 25.40
N ILE A 115 4.39 -9.84 24.83
CA ILE A 115 5.74 -9.27 24.89
C ILE A 115 5.82 -8.11 25.88
N THR A 116 5.08 -7.01 25.63
CA THR A 116 5.28 -5.77 26.39
C THR A 116 4.50 -5.74 27.71
N LYS A 117 3.41 -6.48 27.81
CA LYS A 117 2.43 -6.42 28.91
C LYS A 117 1.81 -5.02 29.09
N LYS A 118 2.00 -4.12 28.13
CA LYS A 118 1.38 -2.79 28.10
C LYS A 118 0.03 -2.83 27.39
N HIS A 119 -0.73 -1.74 27.51
CA HIS A 119 -2.00 -1.62 26.81
C HIS A 119 -1.79 -1.63 25.27
N THR A 120 -2.71 -2.24 24.54
CA THR A 120 -2.61 -2.36 23.06
C THR A 120 -2.49 -1.01 22.36
N LEU A 121 -3.20 0.00 22.83
CA LEU A 121 -3.12 1.35 22.28
C LEU A 121 -1.71 1.94 22.35
N TRP A 122 -0.92 1.62 23.40
CA TRP A 122 0.47 2.04 23.46
C TRP A 122 1.32 1.52 22.28
N SER A 123 1.03 0.30 21.83
CA SER A 123 1.70 -0.26 20.65
C SER A 123 1.17 0.34 19.36
N LEU A 124 -0.14 0.58 19.27
CA LEU A 124 -0.78 1.16 18.10
C LEU A 124 -0.38 2.62 17.88
N ASP A 125 -0.29 3.44 18.94
CA ASP A 125 0.16 4.83 18.86
C ASP A 125 1.50 4.99 18.14
N LYS A 126 2.45 4.10 18.44
CA LYS A 126 3.75 4.13 17.80
C LYS A 126 3.72 3.65 16.36
N LEU A 127 2.79 2.76 16.06
CA LEU A 127 2.64 2.19 14.73
C LEU A 127 1.94 3.16 13.78
N VAL A 128 0.92 3.89 14.27
CA VAL A 128 0.10 4.78 13.44
C VAL A 128 0.94 5.90 12.79
N ILE A 129 1.99 6.37 13.46
CA ILE A 129 2.90 7.38 12.91
C ILE A 129 3.65 6.83 11.68
N ALA A 130 4.17 5.59 11.79
CA ALA A 130 4.84 4.94 10.68
C ALA A 130 3.87 4.63 9.51
N VAL A 131 2.63 4.22 9.83
CA VAL A 131 1.58 3.95 8.83
C VAL A 131 1.15 5.24 8.13
N ALA A 132 0.96 6.34 8.86
CA ALA A 132 0.62 7.63 8.27
C ALA A 132 1.71 8.13 7.32
N LEU A 133 2.98 8.01 7.72
CA LEU A 133 4.11 8.34 6.87
C LEU A 133 4.14 7.46 5.61
N ALA A 134 3.99 6.15 5.79
CA ALA A 134 3.98 5.20 4.67
C ALA A 134 2.85 5.51 3.68
N SER A 135 1.67 5.89 4.17
CA SER A 135 0.55 6.24 3.29
C SER A 135 0.87 7.44 2.39
N GLY A 136 1.60 8.45 2.90
CA GLY A 136 2.08 9.57 2.10
C GLY A 136 3.03 9.12 0.97
N PHE A 137 4.02 8.30 1.29
CA PHE A 137 4.95 7.76 0.28
C PHE A 137 4.27 6.85 -0.73
N ILE A 138 3.29 6.04 -0.30
CA ILE A 138 2.48 5.21 -1.20
C ILE A 138 1.70 6.10 -2.18
N ARG A 139 1.11 7.21 -1.72
CA ARG A 139 0.44 8.17 -2.60
C ARG A 139 1.37 8.83 -3.60
N MET A 140 2.61 9.13 -3.20
CA MET A 140 3.64 9.58 -4.14
C MET A 140 3.96 8.50 -5.17
N GLY A 141 4.03 7.24 -4.76
CA GLY A 141 4.21 6.11 -5.67
C GLY A 141 3.07 5.97 -6.66
N ASN A 142 1.81 6.10 -6.21
CA ASN A 142 0.65 6.08 -7.09
C ASN A 142 0.68 7.22 -8.11
N LEU A 143 1.12 8.41 -7.71
CA LEU A 143 1.29 9.55 -8.61
C LEU A 143 2.31 9.24 -9.72
N MET A 144 3.45 8.62 -9.38
CA MET A 144 4.45 8.22 -10.37
C MET A 144 3.95 7.13 -11.32
N ASN A 145 3.10 6.23 -10.84
CA ASN A 145 2.47 5.21 -11.66
C ASN A 145 1.25 5.72 -12.47
N SER A 146 0.87 6.99 -12.33
CA SER A 146 -0.39 7.54 -12.90
C SER A 146 -1.65 6.76 -12.45
N GLU A 147 -1.63 6.23 -11.22
CA GLU A 147 -2.71 5.46 -10.60
C GLU A 147 -3.53 6.34 -9.64
N ILE A 148 -4.81 5.98 -9.43
CA ILE A 148 -5.72 6.66 -8.49
C ILE A 148 -5.78 8.17 -8.79
N VAL A 149 -6.04 8.48 -10.05
CA VAL A 149 -5.97 9.82 -10.64
C VAL A 149 -6.98 10.84 -10.09
N GLY A 150 -7.98 10.40 -9.32
CA GLY A 150 -9.00 11.28 -8.74
C GLY A 150 -10.15 11.61 -9.68
N LEU A 151 -10.92 12.65 -9.36
CA LEU A 151 -12.09 13.07 -10.15
C LEU A 151 -11.69 14.03 -11.27
N ARG A 152 -12.44 13.97 -12.37
CA ARG A 152 -12.30 14.94 -13.47
C ARG A 152 -12.57 16.36 -12.96
N THR A 153 -11.73 17.29 -13.40
CA THR A 153 -11.86 18.70 -13.09
C THR A 153 -11.61 19.54 -14.33
N ASP A 154 -12.32 20.66 -14.43
CA ASP A 154 -12.08 21.69 -15.45
C ASP A 154 -11.23 22.84 -14.91
N HIS A 155 -10.68 22.69 -13.70
CA HIS A 155 -9.83 23.69 -13.07
C HIS A 155 -8.45 23.74 -13.72
N SER A 156 -7.87 24.93 -13.84
CA SER A 156 -6.57 25.16 -14.48
C SER A 156 -5.38 24.49 -13.78
N SER A 157 -5.54 24.07 -12.51
CA SER A 157 -4.52 23.30 -11.76
C SER A 157 -4.74 21.78 -11.83
N GLY A 158 -5.61 21.30 -12.72
CA GLY A 158 -5.83 19.88 -12.95
C GLY A 158 -4.61 19.20 -13.58
N PHE A 159 -4.38 17.94 -13.25
CA PHE A 159 -3.37 17.11 -13.88
C PHE A 159 -3.97 16.35 -15.05
N PHE A 160 -3.27 16.31 -16.16
CA PHE A 160 -3.55 15.43 -17.29
C PHE A 160 -2.54 14.29 -17.28
N PHE A 161 -3.00 13.10 -16.91
CA PHE A 161 -2.17 11.89 -16.81
C PHE A 161 -2.11 11.21 -18.18
N GLU A 162 -0.99 11.35 -18.88
CA GLU A 162 -0.79 10.77 -20.21
C GLU A 162 -0.68 9.23 -20.16
N ASN A 163 -0.20 8.69 -19.05
CA ASN A 163 0.05 7.26 -18.85
C ASN A 163 -1.07 6.54 -18.07
N ALA A 164 -2.19 7.21 -17.76
CA ALA A 164 -3.31 6.57 -17.09
C ALA A 164 -3.96 5.52 -17.99
N THR A 165 -4.19 4.33 -17.47
CA THR A 165 -4.83 3.26 -18.25
C THR A 165 -6.31 3.52 -18.45
N ALA A 166 -6.87 3.05 -19.57
CA ALA A 166 -8.31 3.16 -19.87
C ALA A 166 -9.17 2.53 -18.75
N ASN A 167 -8.72 1.43 -18.13
CA ASN A 167 -9.41 0.76 -17.03
C ASN A 167 -9.48 1.63 -15.77
N GLU A 168 -8.44 2.39 -15.46
CA GLU A 168 -8.48 3.31 -14.33
C GLU A 168 -9.45 4.46 -14.59
N ILE A 169 -9.41 5.06 -15.77
CA ILE A 169 -10.32 6.12 -16.17
C ILE A 169 -11.77 5.63 -16.15
N SER A 170 -12.06 4.45 -16.70
CA SER A 170 -13.41 3.89 -16.73
C SER A 170 -13.94 3.54 -15.35
N SER A 171 -13.10 3.02 -14.44
CA SER A 171 -13.50 2.68 -13.07
C SER A 171 -13.96 3.90 -12.26
N TYR A 172 -13.34 5.04 -12.46
CA TYR A 172 -13.71 6.31 -11.79
C TYR A 172 -14.95 6.96 -12.38
N PHE A 173 -15.16 6.86 -13.69
CA PHE A 173 -16.26 7.55 -14.38
C PHE A 173 -17.45 6.67 -14.68
N ARG A 174 -17.41 5.36 -14.37
CA ARG A 174 -18.43 4.38 -14.79
C ARG A 174 -18.75 4.50 -16.31
N LEU A 175 -17.72 4.74 -17.09
CA LEU A 175 -17.82 4.82 -18.53
C LEU A 175 -17.73 3.40 -19.11
N ASP A 176 -18.55 3.11 -20.13
CA ASP A 176 -18.35 1.92 -20.95
C ASP A 176 -17.03 2.08 -21.73
N ASP A 177 -16.36 0.94 -22.02
CA ASP A 177 -15.08 0.90 -22.74
C ASP A 177 -15.09 1.70 -24.06
N ASN A 178 -16.28 1.86 -24.69
CA ASN A 178 -16.49 2.66 -25.89
C ASN A 178 -16.52 4.18 -25.62
N GLN A 179 -16.62 4.63 -24.40
CA GLN A 179 -16.68 6.06 -24.02
C GLN A 179 -15.30 6.62 -23.65
N VAL A 180 -14.34 5.75 -23.38
CA VAL A 180 -12.96 6.13 -23.14
C VAL A 180 -12.30 6.38 -24.50
N LYS A 181 -12.27 7.63 -24.94
CA LYS A 181 -11.47 8.01 -26.11
C LYS A 181 -10.00 8.00 -25.69
N LEU A 182 -9.31 6.95 -26.08
CA LEU A 182 -7.86 6.86 -25.95
C LEU A 182 -7.21 7.96 -26.80
N HIS A 183 -6.13 8.54 -26.28
CA HIS A 183 -5.33 9.52 -27.04
C HIS A 183 -4.77 8.84 -28.29
N PRO A 184 -4.61 9.57 -29.43
CA PRO A 184 -4.12 9.00 -30.70
C PRO A 184 -2.75 8.32 -30.66
N SER A 185 -1.98 8.49 -29.57
CA SER A 185 -0.69 7.84 -29.35
C SER A 185 -0.80 6.38 -28.86
N ASP A 186 -1.99 5.88 -28.56
CA ASP A 186 -2.22 4.53 -28.05
C ASP A 186 -2.48 3.49 -29.14
N LYS A 187 -1.96 3.75 -30.36
CA LYS A 187 -1.99 2.82 -31.51
C LYS A 187 -0.61 2.27 -31.78
#